data_20cd7a0daf04461db67176cf9e99d1cf
#
_entry.id   20cd7a0daf04461db67176cf9e99d1cf
#
_cell.length_a   1.000
_cell.length_b   1.000
_cell.length_c   1.000
_cell.angle_alpha   90.00
_cell.angle_beta   90.00
_cell.angle_gamma   90.00
#
_symmetry.space_group_name_H-M   'P 1'
#
loop_
_entity.id
_entity.type
_entity.pdbx_description
1 polymer ?
#
loop_
_entity_poly.entity_id
_entity_poly.type
_entity_poly.pdbx_seq_one_letter_code
_entity_poly.pdbx_strand_id
1 'polypeptide(L)'
;MAAQVLPCPLAAGWELLRTIPLPRTGSDGLPMGGFSAAAYDQNEDRLWLLSDAPRGHLVPFSGLRAQVRGRGALRAGPRLLLRDGEGALLPEGFDGEGLVLAGDGAWIVSEGRRTPERRARLQRHSLRNGRLLEERSLPAAWQERPGQGLKANKGPESLTRTPAGDLVLAAEAPLLQDSAVDAQDLVPLAVQVSGEPPRPLGRIALGPAGAAASRSLGLTELLALDAPPALLALLRSYTPPQRWTAQLQVLPLPASPLKAAPPLAPAYGWDLLKAGLPADNWEGLAWGPRLADGRVVLVLVSDDNFNPLQRSWVSLLAPRLGSGCPSARFQF
;
A
#
# COMPACT_ATOMS: atom_id res chain seq x y z
N MET A 1 4.55 -11.22 18.29
CA MET A 1 5.03 -9.88 17.88
C MET A 1 4.54 -8.87 18.91
N ALA A 2 5.33 -7.85 19.28
CA ALA A 2 4.83 -6.81 20.18
C ALA A 2 3.76 -5.99 19.44
N ALA A 3 2.66 -5.67 20.11
CA ALA A 3 1.57 -4.91 19.54
C ALA A 3 2.07 -3.59 18.88
N GLN A 4 1.58 -3.32 17.70
CA GLN A 4 1.84 -2.06 17.01
C GLN A 4 1.04 -0.96 17.70
N VAL A 5 1.73 -0.02 18.31
CA VAL A 5 1.07 1.09 19.01
C VAL A 5 0.86 2.20 17.98
N LEU A 6 -0.40 2.48 17.66
CA LEU A 6 -0.78 3.65 16.89
C LEU A 6 -0.81 4.89 17.79
N PRO A 7 -0.58 6.10 17.25
CA PRO A 7 -0.71 7.34 18.03
C PRO A 7 -2.15 7.63 18.39
N CYS A 8 -2.33 8.54 19.35
CA CYS A 8 -3.65 9.10 19.61
C CYS A 8 -4.30 9.68 18.35
N PRO A 9 -5.64 9.63 18.22
CA PRO A 9 -6.38 10.20 17.10
C PRO A 9 -6.44 11.75 17.15
N LEU A 10 -5.30 12.40 17.36
CA LEU A 10 -5.12 13.83 17.33
C LEU A 10 -4.39 14.23 16.05
N ALA A 11 -4.65 15.43 15.53
CA ALA A 11 -4.05 15.95 14.31
C ALA A 11 -2.50 15.87 14.29
N ALA A 12 -1.85 15.85 15.43
CA ALA A 12 -0.41 15.74 15.62
C ALA A 12 0.00 14.35 16.18
N GLY A 13 -0.75 13.29 15.91
CA GLY A 13 -0.46 11.94 16.41
C GLY A 13 0.83 11.34 15.89
N TRP A 14 1.26 11.72 14.69
CA TRP A 14 2.51 11.30 14.08
C TRP A 14 3.56 12.40 14.15
N GLU A 15 4.81 12.03 14.30
CA GLU A 15 5.97 12.91 14.11
C GLU A 15 6.76 12.48 12.88
N LEU A 16 7.08 13.43 12.02
CA LEU A 16 7.96 13.22 10.89
C LEU A 16 9.41 13.20 11.39
N LEU A 17 10.03 12.02 11.33
CA LEU A 17 11.44 11.85 11.70
C LEU A 17 12.36 12.35 10.61
N ARG A 18 12.03 12.01 9.35
CA ARG A 18 12.86 12.32 8.19
C ARG A 18 12.09 12.15 6.89
N THR A 19 12.44 12.97 5.89
CA THR A 19 12.10 12.76 4.48
C THR A 19 13.38 12.65 3.68
N ILE A 20 13.52 11.60 2.88
CA ILE A 20 14.74 11.22 2.16
C ILE A 20 14.43 11.21 0.66
N PRO A 21 15.10 12.06 -0.14
CA PRO A 21 14.92 11.97 -1.59
C PRO A 21 15.58 10.71 -2.12
N LEU A 22 14.89 10.01 -3.01
CA LEU A 22 15.45 8.87 -3.71
C LEU A 22 16.22 9.33 -4.96
N PRO A 23 17.28 8.61 -5.36
CA PRO A 23 17.99 8.90 -6.59
C PRO A 23 17.08 8.62 -7.79
N ARG A 24 17.19 9.45 -8.84
CA ARG A 24 16.43 9.30 -10.10
C ARG A 24 17.04 8.29 -11.07
N THR A 25 18.22 7.79 -10.74
CA THR A 25 18.97 6.86 -11.59
C THR A 25 19.46 5.71 -10.75
N GLY A 26 19.22 4.51 -11.21
CA GLY A 26 19.69 3.28 -10.59
C GLY A 26 21.19 3.05 -10.78
N SER A 27 21.74 2.05 -10.11
CA SER A 27 23.14 1.62 -10.28
C SER A 27 23.46 1.11 -11.68
N ASP A 28 22.43 0.77 -12.46
CA ASP A 28 22.50 0.35 -13.86
C ASP A 28 22.46 1.51 -14.87
N GLY A 29 22.42 2.76 -14.38
CA GLY A 29 22.33 3.97 -15.21
C GLY A 29 20.93 4.26 -15.79
N LEU A 30 19.92 3.42 -15.50
CA LEU A 30 18.56 3.60 -16.01
C LEU A 30 17.72 4.46 -15.06
N PRO A 31 16.66 5.14 -15.55
CA PRO A 31 15.71 5.87 -14.72
C PRO A 31 15.15 5.00 -13.59
N MET A 32 15.02 5.56 -12.41
CA MET A 32 14.48 4.93 -11.21
C MET A 32 13.42 5.84 -10.59
N GLY A 33 12.22 5.31 -10.38
CA GLY A 33 11.05 6.03 -9.91
C GLY A 33 9.80 5.18 -10.08
N GLY A 34 8.61 5.81 -10.07
CA GLY A 34 7.35 5.10 -10.20
C GLY A 34 7.11 4.13 -9.05
N PHE A 35 7.38 4.54 -7.81
CA PHE A 35 7.28 3.63 -6.65
C PHE A 35 5.90 3.67 -6.04
N SER A 36 5.09 2.67 -6.38
CA SER A 36 3.71 2.49 -5.91
C SER A 36 3.58 1.72 -4.60
N ALA A 37 4.50 0.80 -4.28
CA ALA A 37 4.40 0.04 -3.04
C ALA A 37 5.74 -0.15 -2.33
N ALA A 38 5.68 -0.45 -1.03
CA ALA A 38 6.83 -0.66 -0.16
C ALA A 38 6.66 -1.86 0.77
N ALA A 39 7.75 -2.59 1.02
CA ALA A 39 7.80 -3.62 2.05
C ALA A 39 9.19 -3.69 2.69
N TYR A 40 9.24 -3.85 4.02
CA TYR A 40 10.52 -3.84 4.74
C TYR A 40 10.82 -5.19 5.39
N ASP A 41 11.99 -5.73 5.04
CA ASP A 41 12.56 -6.89 5.71
C ASP A 41 13.37 -6.45 6.92
N GLN A 42 12.84 -6.78 8.10
CA GLN A 42 13.50 -6.44 9.36
C GLN A 42 14.78 -7.25 9.59
N ASN A 43 14.93 -8.44 9.06
CA ASN A 43 16.10 -9.27 9.31
C ASN A 43 17.32 -8.75 8.52
N GLU A 44 17.09 -8.42 7.26
CA GLU A 44 18.13 -7.97 6.34
C GLU A 44 18.35 -6.45 6.32
N ASP A 45 17.53 -5.65 7.06
CA ASP A 45 17.50 -4.18 6.95
C ASP A 45 17.33 -3.73 5.50
N ARG A 46 16.37 -4.32 4.80
CA ARG A 46 16.13 -4.10 3.38
C ARG A 46 14.72 -3.58 3.14
N LEU A 47 14.62 -2.39 2.59
CA LEU A 47 13.37 -1.82 2.09
C LEU A 47 13.24 -2.16 0.61
N TRP A 48 12.23 -2.93 0.26
CA TRP A 48 11.88 -3.23 -1.11
C TRP A 48 10.83 -2.23 -1.60
N LEU A 49 11.09 -1.61 -2.75
CA LEU A 49 10.15 -0.74 -3.44
C LEU A 49 9.73 -1.38 -4.74
N LEU A 50 8.44 -1.42 -5.01
CA LEU A 50 7.86 -1.87 -6.27
C LEU A 50 7.69 -0.66 -7.18
N SER A 51 8.08 -0.79 -8.44
CA SER A 51 7.89 0.25 -9.45
C SER A 51 6.78 -0.17 -10.43
N ASP A 52 5.89 0.78 -10.74
CA ASP A 52 4.85 0.69 -11.77
C ASP A 52 5.40 0.86 -13.21
N ALA A 53 6.72 1.03 -13.32
CA ALA A 53 7.39 1.14 -14.62
C ALA A 53 6.86 0.10 -15.61
N PRO A 54 6.85 0.39 -16.92
CA PRO A 54 6.34 -0.53 -17.94
C PRO A 54 6.86 -1.96 -17.83
N ARG A 55 8.11 -2.14 -17.38
CA ARG A 55 8.65 -3.43 -16.97
C ARG A 55 8.71 -3.50 -15.46
N GLY A 56 7.74 -4.20 -14.85
CA GLY A 56 7.66 -4.37 -13.41
C GLY A 56 8.97 -4.82 -12.79
N HIS A 57 9.39 -4.15 -11.73
CA HIS A 57 10.61 -4.49 -11.04
C HIS A 57 10.58 -4.04 -9.57
N LEU A 58 11.42 -4.66 -8.78
CA LEU A 58 11.66 -4.28 -7.39
C LEU A 58 13.04 -3.63 -7.27
N VAL A 59 13.16 -2.63 -6.41
CA VAL A 59 14.46 -2.05 -6.04
C VAL A 59 14.67 -2.22 -4.54
N PRO A 60 15.72 -2.95 -4.12
CA PRO A 60 16.07 -3.08 -2.71
C PRO A 60 16.87 -1.85 -2.26
N PHE A 61 16.52 -1.32 -1.10
CA PHE A 61 17.28 -0.25 -0.43
C PHE A 61 17.82 -0.75 0.89
N SER A 62 19.07 -0.44 1.22
CA SER A 62 19.70 -0.75 2.49
C SER A 62 20.00 0.50 3.31
N GLY A 63 20.12 0.34 4.63
CA GLY A 63 20.52 1.43 5.53
C GLY A 63 19.35 2.16 6.20
N LEU A 64 18.14 1.61 6.17
CA LEU A 64 16.96 2.23 6.77
C LEU A 64 17.09 2.36 8.30
N ARG A 65 17.66 1.36 8.98
CA ARG A 65 17.96 1.44 10.43
C ARG A 65 18.91 2.56 10.79
N ALA A 66 19.91 2.83 9.92
CA ALA A 66 20.82 3.93 10.12
C ALA A 66 20.12 5.28 9.92
N GLN A 67 19.23 5.38 8.92
CA GLN A 67 18.43 6.57 8.68
C GLN A 67 17.51 6.91 9.86
N VAL A 68 16.87 5.93 10.46
CA VAL A 68 16.04 6.09 11.66
C VAL A 68 16.84 6.62 12.86
N ARG A 69 18.13 6.32 12.91
CA ARG A 69 19.07 6.83 13.93
C ARG A 69 19.74 8.17 13.54
N GLY A 70 19.27 8.81 12.49
CA GLY A 70 19.81 10.10 12.03
C GLY A 70 21.17 10.04 11.33
N ARG A 71 21.62 8.87 10.87
CA ARG A 71 22.97 8.69 10.26
C ARG A 71 22.95 7.76 9.07
N GLY A 72 24.06 7.76 8.32
CA GLY A 72 24.22 6.94 7.10
C GLY A 72 23.40 7.48 5.92
N ALA A 73 23.28 6.67 4.89
CA ALA A 73 22.51 6.96 3.68
C ALA A 73 21.64 5.75 3.32
N LEU A 74 20.45 6.00 2.78
CA LEU A 74 19.66 4.99 2.11
C LEU A 74 20.27 4.71 0.74
N ARG A 75 20.64 3.46 0.46
CA ARG A 75 21.37 3.06 -0.74
C ARG A 75 20.56 2.09 -1.56
N ALA A 76 20.31 2.44 -2.83
CA ALA A 76 19.69 1.56 -3.79
C ALA A 76 20.63 0.40 -4.16
N GLY A 77 20.12 -0.82 -4.17
CA GLY A 77 20.76 -1.98 -4.77
C GLY A 77 20.39 -2.15 -6.25
N PRO A 78 20.81 -3.26 -6.85
CA PRO A 78 20.47 -3.57 -8.23
C PRO A 78 18.96 -3.85 -8.34
N ARG A 79 18.37 -3.37 -9.43
CA ARG A 79 16.98 -3.61 -9.78
C ARG A 79 16.74 -5.09 -10.06
N LEU A 80 15.66 -5.63 -9.49
CA LEU A 80 15.21 -7.00 -9.69
C LEU A 80 14.03 -7.01 -10.67
N LEU A 81 14.30 -7.33 -11.93
CA LEU A 81 13.26 -7.42 -12.97
C LEU A 81 12.36 -8.63 -12.72
N LEU A 82 11.05 -8.44 -12.83
CA LEU A 82 10.07 -9.51 -12.72
C LEU A 82 10.07 -10.37 -13.99
N ARG A 83 9.90 -11.68 -13.80
CA ARG A 83 9.98 -12.69 -14.82
C ARG A 83 8.83 -13.67 -14.72
N ASP A 84 8.48 -14.29 -15.81
CA ASP A 84 7.52 -15.40 -15.83
C ASP A 84 8.08 -16.69 -15.18
N GLY A 85 7.30 -17.75 -15.19
CA GLY A 85 7.69 -19.06 -14.63
C GLY A 85 8.82 -19.75 -15.39
N GLU A 86 9.08 -19.38 -16.65
CA GLU A 86 10.16 -19.89 -17.48
C GLU A 86 11.43 -19.06 -17.36
N GLY A 87 11.34 -17.87 -16.78
CA GLY A 87 12.44 -16.94 -16.54
C GLY A 87 12.60 -15.87 -17.62
N ALA A 88 11.69 -15.76 -18.57
CA ALA A 88 11.62 -14.64 -19.49
C ALA A 88 11.12 -13.39 -18.77
N LEU A 89 11.52 -12.20 -19.25
CA LEU A 89 11.02 -10.95 -18.70
C LEU A 89 9.50 -10.84 -18.90
N LEU A 90 8.80 -10.32 -17.90
CA LEU A 90 7.38 -10.01 -18.08
C LEU A 90 7.19 -9.01 -19.22
N PRO A 91 6.08 -9.11 -19.97
CA PRO A 91 5.73 -8.13 -20.99
C PRO A 91 5.59 -6.74 -20.36
N GLU A 92 5.76 -5.70 -21.18
CA GLU A 92 5.56 -4.32 -20.73
C GLU A 92 4.11 -4.04 -20.34
N GLY A 93 3.94 -3.19 -19.32
CA GLY A 93 2.64 -2.81 -18.78
C GLY A 93 2.15 -3.72 -17.68
N PHE A 94 3.06 -4.24 -16.86
CA PHE A 94 2.72 -5.03 -15.67
C PHE A 94 1.95 -4.21 -14.63
N ASP A 95 2.29 -2.95 -14.40
CA ASP A 95 1.55 -2.01 -13.56
C ASP A 95 1.37 -2.53 -12.11
N GLY A 96 2.47 -2.72 -11.39
CA GLY A 96 2.47 -3.31 -10.05
C GLY A 96 2.19 -2.29 -8.97
N GLU A 97 1.20 -2.55 -8.09
CA GLU A 97 0.66 -1.56 -7.16
C GLU A 97 0.74 -1.95 -5.68
N GLY A 98 0.67 -3.21 -5.33
CA GLY A 98 0.76 -3.67 -3.95
C GLY A 98 1.85 -4.71 -3.73
N LEU A 99 2.51 -4.69 -2.56
CA LEU A 99 3.70 -5.52 -2.27
C LEU A 99 3.69 -6.08 -0.85
N VAL A 100 3.82 -7.41 -0.72
CA VAL A 100 3.97 -8.09 0.57
C VAL A 100 5.08 -9.14 0.52
N LEU A 101 6.02 -9.08 1.45
CA LEU A 101 7.06 -10.10 1.58
C LEU A 101 6.49 -11.41 2.15
N ALA A 102 6.92 -12.54 1.57
CA ALA A 102 6.48 -13.88 1.97
C ALA A 102 7.60 -14.92 1.80
N GLY A 103 8.36 -15.16 2.86
CA GLY A 103 9.52 -16.05 2.82
C GLY A 103 10.60 -15.53 1.86
N ASP A 104 10.98 -16.36 0.89
CA ASP A 104 11.97 -16.04 -0.15
C ASP A 104 11.41 -15.28 -1.35
N GLY A 105 10.14 -14.93 -1.31
CA GLY A 105 9.43 -14.23 -2.36
C GLY A 105 8.61 -13.05 -1.87
N ALA A 106 7.97 -12.38 -2.81
CA ALA A 106 7.03 -11.31 -2.55
C ALA A 106 5.75 -11.51 -3.36
N TRP A 107 4.61 -11.33 -2.72
CA TRP A 107 3.33 -11.18 -3.38
C TRP A 107 3.23 -9.78 -3.94
N ILE A 108 2.81 -9.69 -5.18
CA ILE A 108 2.60 -8.44 -5.91
C ILE A 108 1.21 -8.50 -6.52
N VAL A 109 0.45 -7.44 -6.38
CA VAL A 109 -0.77 -7.23 -7.13
C VAL A 109 -0.52 -6.20 -8.22
N SER A 110 -1.07 -6.44 -9.41
CA SER A 110 -1.03 -5.49 -10.53
C SER A 110 -2.42 -5.02 -10.90
N GLU A 111 -2.51 -3.76 -11.30
CA GLU A 111 -3.76 -3.06 -11.51
C GLU A 111 -4.55 -3.57 -12.73
N GLY A 112 -3.87 -3.73 -13.86
CA GLY A 112 -4.49 -4.13 -15.11
C GLY A 112 -5.16 -2.99 -15.89
N ARG A 113 -5.38 -3.22 -17.19
CA ARG A 113 -5.93 -2.26 -18.14
C ARG A 113 -7.14 -2.77 -18.91
N ARG A 114 -7.80 -3.82 -18.40
CA ARG A 114 -8.97 -4.46 -19.02
C ARG A 114 -8.70 -5.01 -20.41
N THR A 115 -7.48 -5.47 -20.68
CA THR A 115 -7.13 -6.23 -21.90
C THR A 115 -6.63 -7.59 -21.54
N PRO A 116 -6.74 -8.61 -22.41
CA PRO A 116 -6.24 -9.97 -22.12
C PRO A 116 -4.77 -9.99 -21.71
N GLU A 117 -3.95 -9.13 -22.29
CA GLU A 117 -2.51 -9.01 -22.05
C GLU A 117 -2.20 -8.28 -20.73
N ARG A 118 -3.06 -7.33 -20.37
CA ARG A 118 -2.91 -6.44 -19.22
C ARG A 118 -4.10 -6.57 -18.26
N ARG A 119 -4.39 -7.78 -17.84
CA ARG A 119 -5.37 -8.05 -16.78
C ARG A 119 -4.74 -7.87 -15.40
N ALA A 120 -5.55 -7.50 -14.43
CA ALA A 120 -5.12 -7.48 -13.03
C ALA A 120 -4.69 -8.89 -12.56
N ARG A 121 -3.61 -8.97 -11.79
CA ARG A 121 -3.00 -10.23 -11.35
C ARG A 121 -2.57 -10.16 -9.89
N LEU A 122 -2.57 -11.31 -9.22
CA LEU A 122 -1.95 -11.53 -7.91
C LEU A 122 -0.88 -12.60 -8.09
N GLN A 123 0.38 -12.20 -8.05
CA GLN A 123 1.52 -13.04 -8.36
C GLN A 123 2.55 -13.02 -7.23
N ARG A 124 3.17 -14.18 -6.97
CA ARG A 124 4.31 -14.30 -6.07
C ARG A 124 5.58 -14.48 -6.87
N HIS A 125 6.53 -13.58 -6.69
CA HIS A 125 7.82 -13.61 -7.35
C HIS A 125 8.96 -13.86 -6.36
N SER A 126 9.99 -14.58 -6.80
CA SER A 126 11.22 -14.80 -6.03
C SER A 126 12.01 -13.50 -5.85
N LEU A 127 12.36 -13.17 -4.62
CA LEU A 127 13.26 -12.03 -4.33
C LEU A 127 14.73 -12.29 -4.72
N ARG A 128 15.05 -13.53 -5.09
CA ARG A 128 16.40 -13.90 -5.53
C ARG A 128 16.65 -13.58 -7.01
N ASN A 129 15.67 -13.81 -7.87
CA ASN A 129 15.84 -13.72 -9.34
C ASN A 129 14.63 -13.19 -10.11
N GLY A 130 13.59 -12.75 -9.41
CA GLY A 130 12.37 -12.18 -9.99
C GLY A 130 11.42 -13.18 -10.65
N ARG A 131 11.71 -14.50 -10.66
CA ARG A 131 10.85 -15.50 -11.31
C ARG A 131 9.51 -15.64 -10.62
N LEU A 132 8.46 -15.80 -11.41
CA LEU A 132 7.13 -16.16 -10.94
C LEU A 132 7.18 -17.53 -10.24
N LEU A 133 6.74 -17.56 -9.00
CA LEU A 133 6.64 -18.78 -8.18
C LEU A 133 5.19 -19.29 -8.11
N GLU A 134 4.22 -18.37 -8.07
CA GLU A 134 2.81 -18.70 -7.89
C GLU A 134 1.95 -17.54 -8.47
N GLU A 135 0.81 -17.90 -9.07
CA GLU A 135 -0.24 -16.94 -9.43
C GLU A 135 -1.56 -17.39 -8.79
N ARG A 136 -2.29 -16.45 -8.21
CA ARG A 136 -3.61 -16.69 -7.62
C ARG A 136 -4.68 -15.89 -8.35
N SER A 137 -5.88 -16.46 -8.40
CA SER A 137 -7.03 -15.77 -8.98
C SER A 137 -7.44 -14.59 -8.10
N LEU A 138 -7.89 -13.51 -8.73
CA LEU A 138 -8.63 -12.44 -8.08
C LEU A 138 -10.10 -12.85 -7.89
N PRO A 139 -10.87 -12.21 -6.99
CA PRO A 139 -12.28 -12.51 -6.77
C PRO A 139 -13.08 -12.53 -8.07
N ALA A 140 -14.04 -13.44 -8.19
CA ALA A 140 -14.85 -13.59 -9.40
C ALA A 140 -15.58 -12.30 -9.80
N ALA A 141 -16.03 -11.50 -8.82
CA ALA A 141 -16.66 -10.20 -9.04
C ALA A 141 -15.71 -9.12 -9.59
N TRP A 142 -14.39 -9.32 -9.43
CA TRP A 142 -13.35 -8.39 -9.92
C TRP A 142 -12.93 -8.70 -11.35
N GLN A 143 -13.30 -9.88 -11.87
CA GLN A 143 -12.95 -10.29 -13.24
C GLN A 143 -13.54 -9.32 -14.25
N GLU A 144 -12.70 -8.88 -15.17
CA GLU A 144 -13.04 -7.92 -16.20
C GLU A 144 -13.96 -8.57 -17.25
N ARG A 145 -15.21 -8.09 -17.31
CA ARG A 145 -16.24 -8.49 -18.28
C ARG A 145 -16.94 -7.25 -18.79
N PRO A 146 -17.69 -7.30 -19.92
CA PRO A 146 -18.48 -6.17 -20.38
C PRO A 146 -19.42 -5.63 -19.29
N GLY A 147 -19.23 -4.38 -18.89
CA GLY A 147 -20.03 -3.71 -17.85
C GLY A 147 -19.77 -4.16 -16.41
N GLN A 148 -18.82 -5.06 -16.16
CA GLN A 148 -18.54 -5.62 -14.83
C GLN A 148 -17.05 -5.70 -14.54
N GLY A 149 -16.72 -5.90 -13.26
CA GLY A 149 -15.36 -6.08 -12.76
C GLY A 149 -14.64 -4.78 -12.44
N LEU A 150 -13.33 -4.86 -12.32
CA LEU A 150 -12.45 -3.73 -12.06
C LEU A 150 -12.53 -2.71 -13.20
N LYS A 151 -12.40 -1.44 -12.89
CA LYS A 151 -12.25 -0.36 -13.88
C LYS A 151 -10.83 -0.37 -14.44
N ALA A 152 -10.66 0.07 -15.68
CA ALA A 152 -9.33 0.25 -16.26
C ALA A 152 -8.55 1.31 -15.46
N ASN A 153 -7.33 1.01 -15.08
CA ASN A 153 -6.48 1.89 -14.28
C ASN A 153 -7.12 2.31 -12.94
N LYS A 154 -7.89 1.40 -12.33
CA LYS A 154 -8.53 1.52 -11.03
C LYS A 154 -8.73 0.12 -10.43
N GLY A 155 -7.74 -0.73 -10.63
CA GLY A 155 -7.72 -2.11 -10.16
C GLY A 155 -7.25 -2.24 -8.72
N PRO A 156 -6.64 -3.37 -8.37
CA PRO A 156 -6.08 -3.57 -7.04
C PRO A 156 -4.86 -2.67 -6.83
N GLU A 157 -4.96 -1.75 -5.89
CA GLU A 157 -3.88 -0.84 -5.48
C GLU A 157 -3.17 -1.34 -4.22
N SER A 158 -3.88 -2.01 -3.35
CA SER A 158 -3.39 -2.33 -2.01
C SER A 158 -3.27 -3.83 -1.80
N LEU A 159 -2.20 -4.22 -1.09
CA LEU A 159 -1.97 -5.60 -0.69
C LEU A 159 -1.33 -5.65 0.69
N THR A 160 -1.98 -6.30 1.64
CA THR A 160 -1.41 -6.53 2.97
C THR A 160 -1.55 -7.98 3.40
N ARG A 161 -0.80 -8.38 4.42
CA ARG A 161 -0.85 -9.71 5.00
C ARG A 161 -1.26 -9.64 6.44
N THR A 162 -2.29 -10.39 6.79
CA THR A 162 -2.73 -10.52 8.19
C THR A 162 -1.70 -11.31 9.01
N PRO A 163 -1.73 -11.22 10.35
CA PRO A 163 -0.91 -12.06 11.21
C PRO A 163 -1.15 -13.56 11.03
N ALA A 164 -2.36 -13.94 10.64
CA ALA A 164 -2.70 -15.33 10.30
C ALA A 164 -2.07 -15.81 8.98
N GLY A 165 -1.55 -14.87 8.18
CA GLY A 165 -0.89 -15.18 6.91
C GLY A 165 -1.76 -14.98 5.68
N ASP A 166 -3.03 -14.58 5.85
CA ASP A 166 -3.94 -14.30 4.76
C ASP A 166 -3.59 -12.99 4.06
N LEU A 167 -3.81 -12.93 2.74
CA LEU A 167 -3.65 -11.71 1.98
C LEU A 167 -4.98 -10.94 1.94
N VAL A 168 -4.92 -9.64 2.20
CA VAL A 168 -6.05 -8.72 2.02
C VAL A 168 -5.72 -7.76 0.90
N LEU A 169 -6.66 -7.62 -0.03
CA LEU A 169 -6.55 -6.78 -1.22
C LEU A 169 -7.67 -5.75 -1.23
N ALA A 170 -7.38 -4.57 -1.74
CA ALA A 170 -8.40 -3.56 -2.06
C ALA A 170 -8.19 -3.02 -3.48
N ALA A 171 -9.28 -2.70 -4.16
CA ALA A 171 -9.21 -1.91 -5.38
C ALA A 171 -9.07 -0.40 -5.03
N GLU A 172 -8.63 0.42 -5.97
CA GLU A 172 -8.60 1.88 -5.79
C GLU A 172 -10.01 2.50 -5.85
N ALA A 173 -10.91 1.89 -6.63
CA ALA A 173 -12.22 2.43 -6.91
C ALA A 173 -13.33 1.36 -6.86
N PRO A 174 -14.61 1.77 -6.82
CA PRO A 174 -15.74 0.85 -6.93
C PRO A 174 -15.70 0.04 -8.24
N LEU A 175 -16.21 -1.18 -8.21
CA LEU A 175 -16.39 -1.99 -9.42
C LEU A 175 -17.36 -1.31 -10.41
N LEU A 176 -17.29 -1.68 -11.68
CA LEU A 176 -18.18 -1.09 -12.70
C LEU A 176 -19.65 -1.30 -12.38
N GLN A 177 -20.04 -2.50 -11.94
CA GLN A 177 -21.42 -2.82 -11.59
C GLN A 177 -21.93 -2.07 -10.36
N ASP A 178 -21.05 -1.66 -9.45
CA ASP A 178 -21.43 -0.98 -8.21
C ASP A 178 -21.52 0.55 -8.39
N SER A 179 -20.87 1.10 -9.43
CA SER A 179 -20.74 2.55 -9.65
C SER A 179 -22.06 3.26 -9.97
N ALA A 180 -23.07 2.53 -10.44
CA ALA A 180 -24.38 3.09 -10.79
C ALA A 180 -25.41 3.02 -9.65
N VAL A 181 -25.14 2.24 -8.61
CA VAL A 181 -26.11 1.88 -7.58
C VAL A 181 -25.92 2.64 -6.28
N ASP A 182 -24.66 2.96 -5.95
CA ASP A 182 -24.33 3.58 -4.67
C ASP A 182 -23.95 5.06 -4.85
N ALA A 183 -24.64 5.95 -4.14
CA ALA A 183 -24.26 7.37 -4.01
C ALA A 183 -22.92 7.55 -3.24
N GLN A 184 -22.36 6.49 -2.67
CA GLN A 184 -21.08 6.43 -1.99
C GLN A 184 -20.09 5.62 -2.84
N ASP A 185 -18.88 6.13 -3.00
CA ASP A 185 -17.80 5.39 -3.62
C ASP A 185 -17.30 4.31 -2.65
N LEU A 186 -17.86 3.11 -2.76
CA LEU A 186 -17.52 1.96 -1.92
C LEU A 186 -16.45 1.10 -2.58
N VAL A 187 -15.26 1.14 -2.03
CA VAL A 187 -14.10 0.36 -2.53
C VAL A 187 -14.19 -1.08 -2.06
N PRO A 188 -14.11 -2.08 -2.95
CA PRO A 188 -14.21 -3.48 -2.56
C PRO A 188 -12.92 -3.98 -1.90
N LEU A 189 -13.10 -4.77 -0.84
CA LEU A 189 -12.07 -5.55 -0.17
C LEU A 189 -12.24 -7.03 -0.44
N ALA A 190 -11.14 -7.74 -0.55
CA ALA A 190 -11.10 -9.19 -0.67
C ALA A 190 -10.07 -9.80 0.28
N VAL A 191 -10.28 -11.05 0.66
CA VAL A 191 -9.32 -11.85 1.39
C VAL A 191 -8.99 -13.12 0.62
N GLN A 192 -7.71 -13.47 0.59
CA GLN A 192 -7.16 -14.67 0.01
C GLN A 192 -6.53 -15.51 1.11
N VAL A 193 -7.24 -16.48 1.60
CA VAL A 193 -6.73 -17.51 2.53
C VAL A 193 -5.89 -18.53 1.74
N SER A 194 -4.82 -19.02 2.35
CA SER A 194 -3.96 -20.01 1.69
C SER A 194 -4.75 -21.30 1.41
N GLY A 195 -4.71 -21.77 0.17
CA GLY A 195 -5.41 -22.98 -0.28
C GLY A 195 -6.90 -22.80 -0.57
N GLU A 196 -7.46 -21.60 -0.37
CA GLU A 196 -8.86 -21.29 -0.66
C GLU A 196 -9.01 -20.33 -1.84
N PRO A 197 -10.14 -20.34 -2.56
CA PRO A 197 -10.43 -19.28 -3.53
C PRO A 197 -10.61 -17.92 -2.83
N PRO A 198 -10.28 -16.81 -3.50
CA PRO A 198 -10.44 -15.48 -2.93
C PRO A 198 -11.93 -15.17 -2.72
N ARG A 199 -12.24 -14.54 -1.60
CA ARG A 199 -13.61 -14.18 -1.24
C ARG A 199 -13.73 -12.71 -0.86
N PRO A 200 -14.90 -12.09 -1.05
CA PRO A 200 -15.15 -10.74 -0.55
C PRO A 200 -14.95 -10.68 0.97
N LEU A 201 -14.28 -9.64 1.44
CA LEU A 201 -14.12 -9.33 2.87
C LEU A 201 -15.07 -8.21 3.29
N GLY A 202 -15.42 -7.30 2.38
CA GLY A 202 -16.27 -6.16 2.62
C GLY A 202 -16.09 -5.06 1.60
N ARG A 203 -16.53 -3.87 1.96
CA ARG A 203 -16.33 -2.63 1.19
C ARG A 203 -15.89 -1.52 2.13
N ILE A 204 -15.06 -0.60 1.66
CA ILE A 204 -14.62 0.57 2.42
C ILE A 204 -15.38 1.79 1.93
N ALA A 205 -15.93 2.58 2.86
CA ALA A 205 -16.44 3.91 2.57
C ALA A 205 -15.29 4.93 2.64
N LEU A 206 -14.90 5.51 1.51
CA LEU A 206 -13.86 6.53 1.46
C LEU A 206 -14.41 7.89 1.92
N GLY A 207 -14.20 8.20 3.19
CA GLY A 207 -14.61 9.48 3.79
C GLY A 207 -16.02 9.49 4.39
N PRO A 208 -16.41 10.59 5.06
CA PRO A 208 -17.75 10.72 5.63
C PRO A 208 -18.81 10.77 4.54
N ALA A 209 -19.96 10.11 4.78
CA ALA A 209 -21.10 10.12 3.89
C ALA A 209 -21.52 11.56 3.50
N GLY A 210 -21.63 11.82 2.20
CA GLY A 210 -22.10 13.12 1.69
C GLY A 210 -21.02 14.20 1.48
N ALA A 211 -19.76 13.94 1.77
CA ALA A 211 -18.71 14.91 1.50
C ALA A 211 -18.32 14.92 0.02
N ALA A 212 -18.47 16.06 -0.65
CA ALA A 212 -18.05 16.25 -2.05
C ALA A 212 -16.56 15.95 -2.28
N ALA A 213 -15.73 16.03 -1.24
CA ALA A 213 -14.30 15.70 -1.26
C ALA A 213 -14.02 14.20 -1.34
N SER A 214 -14.98 13.31 -1.05
CA SER A 214 -14.78 11.85 -1.08
C SER A 214 -14.54 11.32 -2.50
N ARG A 215 -15.08 11.98 -3.51
CA ARG A 215 -14.97 11.55 -4.91
C ARG A 215 -13.56 11.62 -5.51
N SER A 216 -12.65 12.28 -4.84
CA SER A 216 -11.25 12.41 -5.29
C SER A 216 -10.25 11.59 -4.47
N LEU A 217 -10.70 10.92 -3.40
CA LEU A 217 -9.83 10.06 -2.58
C LEU A 217 -9.64 8.70 -3.25
N GLY A 218 -8.38 8.32 -3.46
CA GLY A 218 -7.97 6.97 -3.82
C GLY A 218 -7.38 6.25 -2.61
N LEU A 219 -7.70 4.97 -2.47
CA LEU A 219 -7.02 4.08 -1.53
C LEU A 219 -5.78 3.55 -2.22
N THR A 220 -4.60 3.84 -1.69
CA THR A 220 -3.34 3.46 -2.33
C THR A 220 -2.63 2.31 -1.62
N GLU A 221 -2.74 2.17 -0.29
CA GLU A 221 -2.10 1.06 0.39
C GLU A 221 -2.83 0.69 1.69
N LEU A 222 -2.65 -0.56 2.11
CA LEU A 222 -3.18 -1.12 3.36
C LEU A 222 -2.07 -1.76 4.18
N LEU A 223 -2.15 -1.63 5.52
CA LEU A 223 -1.38 -2.45 6.45
C LEU A 223 -2.32 -3.12 7.44
N ALA A 224 -2.18 -4.44 7.59
CA ALA A 224 -2.92 -5.16 8.61
C ALA A 224 -2.38 -4.85 10.02
N LEU A 225 -3.30 -4.71 10.97
CA LEU A 225 -3.05 -4.51 12.40
C LEU A 225 -3.48 -5.75 13.16
N ASP A 226 -2.71 -6.10 14.20
CA ASP A 226 -2.88 -7.36 14.93
C ASP A 226 -3.97 -7.30 16.02
N ALA A 227 -3.94 -6.24 16.81
CA ALA A 227 -4.74 -6.18 18.02
C ALA A 227 -5.16 -4.73 18.33
N PRO A 228 -6.45 -4.42 18.19
CA PRO A 228 -7.51 -5.26 17.61
C PRO A 228 -7.36 -5.43 16.09
N PRO A 229 -7.97 -6.47 15.48
CA PRO A 229 -7.92 -6.66 14.03
C PRO A 229 -8.47 -5.45 13.28
N ALA A 230 -7.65 -4.80 12.50
CA ALA A 230 -8.02 -3.62 11.71
C ALA A 230 -7.10 -3.47 10.50
N LEU A 231 -7.41 -2.55 9.60
CA LEU A 231 -6.54 -2.11 8.53
C LEU A 231 -6.15 -0.65 8.75
N LEU A 232 -4.88 -0.34 8.58
CA LEU A 232 -4.41 1.02 8.42
C LEU A 232 -4.37 1.32 6.93
N ALA A 233 -5.22 2.23 6.49
CA ALA A 233 -5.37 2.59 5.08
C ALA A 233 -4.67 3.91 4.79
N LEU A 234 -3.88 3.95 3.72
CA LEU A 234 -3.33 5.17 3.14
C LEU A 234 -4.26 5.65 2.03
N LEU A 235 -4.70 6.89 2.14
CA LEU A 235 -5.56 7.53 1.15
C LEU A 235 -4.90 8.82 0.67
N ARG A 236 -4.99 9.05 -0.62
CA ARG A 236 -4.53 10.30 -1.22
C ARG A 236 -5.56 10.88 -2.17
N SER A 237 -5.44 12.18 -2.43
CA SER A 237 -6.15 12.83 -3.53
C SER A 237 -5.27 13.88 -4.19
N TYR A 238 -5.59 14.14 -5.44
CA TYR A 238 -4.97 15.22 -6.21
C TYR A 238 -6.05 16.13 -6.81
N THR A 239 -5.88 17.42 -6.62
CA THR A 239 -6.71 18.44 -7.27
C THR A 239 -5.78 19.44 -7.96
N PRO A 240 -5.88 19.60 -9.31
CA PRO A 240 -5.07 20.59 -10.01
C PRO A 240 -5.21 22.00 -9.42
N PRO A 241 -4.18 22.85 -9.44
CA PRO A 241 -2.88 22.59 -10.07
C PRO A 241 -1.83 21.94 -9.20
N GLN A 242 -1.99 21.57 -7.96
CA GLN A 242 -0.97 20.93 -7.10
C GLN A 242 -1.48 20.70 -5.66
N ARG A 243 -2.77 20.54 -5.50
CA ARG A 243 -3.33 20.26 -4.16
C ARG A 243 -3.39 18.75 -3.93
N TRP A 244 -2.44 18.26 -3.15
CA TRP A 244 -2.40 16.90 -2.66
C TRP A 244 -3.02 16.80 -1.26
N THR A 245 -3.56 15.65 -0.96
CA THR A 245 -3.87 15.23 0.41
C THR A 245 -3.21 13.88 0.66
N ALA A 246 -2.87 13.61 1.91
CA ALA A 246 -2.41 12.30 2.34
C ALA A 246 -2.99 12.04 3.74
N GLN A 247 -3.72 10.94 3.89
CA GLN A 247 -4.42 10.57 5.11
C GLN A 247 -4.16 9.12 5.47
N LEU A 248 -4.07 8.85 6.77
CA LEU A 248 -4.17 7.50 7.31
C LEU A 248 -5.52 7.34 7.99
N GLN A 249 -6.16 6.19 7.77
CA GLN A 249 -7.42 5.84 8.43
C GLN A 249 -7.32 4.44 9.02
N VAL A 250 -7.90 4.25 10.20
CA VAL A 250 -8.03 2.93 10.84
C VAL A 250 -9.42 2.40 10.57
N LEU A 251 -9.47 1.26 9.91
CA LEU A 251 -10.67 0.55 9.50
C LEU A 251 -10.78 -0.73 10.32
N PRO A 252 -11.66 -0.79 11.32
CA PRO A 252 -11.88 -2.00 12.11
C PRO A 252 -12.38 -3.14 11.24
N LEU A 253 -11.80 -4.32 11.40
CA LEU A 253 -12.27 -5.53 10.74
C LEU A 253 -13.35 -6.22 11.59
N PRO A 254 -14.45 -6.69 10.99
CA PRO A 254 -15.45 -7.44 11.72
C PRO A 254 -14.86 -8.78 12.21
N ALA A 255 -15.24 -9.21 13.40
CA ALA A 255 -14.80 -10.47 14.00
C ALA A 255 -15.20 -11.70 13.16
N SER A 256 -16.21 -11.58 12.32
CA SER A 256 -16.65 -12.61 11.37
C SER A 256 -17.11 -11.96 10.08
N PRO A 257 -16.83 -12.56 8.91
CA PRO A 257 -17.34 -12.07 7.63
C PRO A 257 -18.86 -12.22 7.61
N LEU A 258 -19.57 -11.10 7.64
CA LEU A 258 -21.02 -11.06 7.52
C LEU A 258 -21.40 -11.04 6.04
N LYS A 259 -22.37 -11.87 5.63
CA LYS A 259 -22.90 -11.90 4.24
C LYS A 259 -23.45 -10.55 3.76
N ALA A 260 -23.80 -9.65 4.67
CA ALA A 260 -24.33 -8.32 4.41
C ALA A 260 -23.79 -7.30 5.43
N ALA A 261 -22.47 -7.28 5.63
CA ALA A 261 -21.86 -6.29 6.52
C ALA A 261 -22.02 -4.88 5.95
N PRO A 262 -22.28 -3.87 6.80
CA PRO A 262 -22.18 -2.48 6.36
C PRO A 262 -20.76 -2.17 5.87
N PRO A 263 -20.60 -1.15 5.03
CA PRO A 263 -19.26 -0.71 4.62
C PRO A 263 -18.39 -0.40 5.84
N LEU A 264 -17.12 -0.76 5.76
CA LEU A 264 -16.14 -0.41 6.78
C LEU A 264 -15.99 1.12 6.79
N ALA A 265 -16.32 1.71 7.93
CA ALA A 265 -16.13 3.13 8.17
C ALA A 265 -14.85 3.35 9.00
N PRO A 266 -14.10 4.44 8.77
CA PRO A 266 -12.94 4.74 9.58
C PRO A 266 -13.37 5.04 11.03
N ALA A 267 -12.73 4.36 11.98
CA ALA A 267 -12.89 4.65 13.41
C ALA A 267 -12.26 6.02 13.74
N TYR A 268 -11.12 6.31 13.14
CA TYR A 268 -10.39 7.58 13.22
C TYR A 268 -9.30 7.64 12.15
N GLY A 269 -8.66 8.80 11.99
CA GLY A 269 -7.59 8.98 11.02
C GLY A 269 -6.73 10.20 11.32
N TRP A 270 -5.72 10.38 10.47
CA TRP A 270 -4.75 11.47 10.56
C TRP A 270 -4.53 12.11 9.21
N ASP A 271 -4.42 13.42 9.19
CA ASP A 271 -3.92 14.19 8.06
C ASP A 271 -2.38 14.23 8.15
N LEU A 272 -1.72 13.54 7.24
CA LEU A 272 -0.26 13.42 7.26
C LEU A 272 0.45 14.71 6.86
N LEU A 273 -0.19 15.57 6.07
CA LEU A 273 0.40 16.87 5.74
C LEU A 273 0.49 17.77 6.99
N LYS A 274 -0.48 17.64 7.92
CA LYS A 274 -0.40 18.30 9.22
C LYS A 274 0.67 17.72 10.15
N ALA A 275 1.07 16.46 9.91
CA ALA A 275 2.21 15.84 10.59
C ALA A 275 3.57 16.30 10.03
N GLY A 276 3.57 17.11 8.97
CA GLY A 276 4.76 17.63 8.31
C GLY A 276 5.21 16.86 7.08
N LEU A 277 4.42 15.88 6.63
CA LEU A 277 4.71 15.18 5.37
C LEU A 277 4.63 16.17 4.20
N PRO A 278 5.61 16.19 3.28
CA PRO A 278 5.50 16.99 2.07
C PRO A 278 4.26 16.65 1.24
N ALA A 279 3.71 17.65 0.55
CA ALA A 279 2.60 17.43 -0.39
C ALA A 279 3.14 16.74 -1.64
N ASP A 280 2.79 15.47 -1.83
CA ASP A 280 3.22 14.63 -2.95
C ASP A 280 2.28 13.44 -3.15
N ASN A 281 2.55 12.61 -4.16
CA ASN A 281 1.81 11.41 -4.51
C ASN A 281 2.23 10.23 -3.62
N TRP A 282 1.74 10.18 -2.39
CA TRP A 282 2.06 9.12 -1.42
C TRP A 282 1.25 7.86 -1.71
N GLU A 283 1.93 6.75 -2.03
CA GLU A 283 1.30 5.50 -2.44
C GLU A 283 1.75 4.30 -1.59
N GLY A 284 3.06 4.11 -1.40
CA GLY A 284 3.57 2.97 -0.64
C GLY A 284 3.57 3.20 0.86
N LEU A 285 3.21 2.14 1.62
CA LEU A 285 3.18 2.14 3.08
C LEU A 285 3.78 0.84 3.62
N ALA A 286 4.70 0.93 4.59
CA ALA A 286 5.29 -0.25 5.23
C ALA A 286 5.60 -0.02 6.71
N TRP A 287 5.56 -1.09 7.50
CA TRP A 287 6.18 -1.06 8.82
C TRP A 287 7.70 -1.13 8.67
N GLY A 288 8.39 -0.16 9.26
CA GLY A 288 9.84 -0.04 9.24
C GLY A 288 10.51 -0.57 10.51
N PRO A 289 11.77 -0.16 10.75
CA PRO A 289 12.51 -0.56 11.94
C PRO A 289 11.94 0.03 13.23
N ARG A 290 12.33 -0.56 14.37
CA ARG A 290 12.00 -0.03 15.69
C ARG A 290 12.99 1.05 16.11
N LEU A 291 12.47 2.08 16.76
CA LEU A 291 13.24 3.06 17.52
C LEU A 291 13.79 2.44 18.82
N ALA A 292 14.75 3.12 19.45
CA ALA A 292 15.32 2.69 20.72
C ALA A 292 14.29 2.65 21.85
N ASP A 293 13.24 3.46 21.76
CA ASP A 293 12.13 3.51 22.71
C ASP A 293 11.02 2.46 22.42
N GLY A 294 11.22 1.60 21.42
CA GLY A 294 10.32 0.51 21.03
C GLY A 294 9.25 0.87 20.04
N ARG A 295 9.04 2.16 19.71
CA ARG A 295 8.08 2.57 18.67
C ARG A 295 8.48 1.97 17.32
N VAL A 296 7.50 1.54 16.53
CA VAL A 296 7.70 1.09 15.16
C VAL A 296 7.58 2.29 14.23
N VAL A 297 8.56 2.45 13.35
CA VAL A 297 8.53 3.50 12.32
C VAL A 297 7.55 3.09 11.21
N LEU A 298 6.74 4.02 10.77
CA LEU A 298 5.95 3.90 9.55
C LEU A 298 6.75 4.51 8.41
N VAL A 299 6.92 3.74 7.34
CA VAL A 299 7.63 4.13 6.12
C VAL A 299 6.59 4.46 5.06
N LEU A 300 6.67 5.66 4.49
CA LEU A 300 5.88 6.07 3.34
C LEU A 300 6.77 6.28 2.14
N VAL A 301 6.25 5.97 0.96
CA VAL A 301 6.96 6.17 -0.31
C VAL A 301 6.06 6.96 -1.25
N SER A 302 6.61 7.96 -1.93
CA SER A 302 5.89 8.69 -2.97
C SER A 302 6.30 8.21 -4.36
N ASP A 303 5.33 8.17 -5.24
CA ASP A 303 5.51 7.97 -6.65
C ASP A 303 5.77 9.30 -7.37
N ASP A 304 6.80 9.34 -8.22
CA ASP A 304 7.12 10.51 -9.04
C ASP A 304 6.49 10.46 -10.43
N ASN A 305 5.70 9.42 -10.74
CA ASN A 305 5.07 9.21 -12.06
C ASN A 305 6.06 9.35 -13.24
N PHE A 306 7.35 9.11 -13.01
CA PHE A 306 8.44 9.44 -13.93
C PHE A 306 8.39 10.88 -14.46
N ASN A 307 7.75 11.79 -13.74
CA ASN A 307 7.62 13.19 -14.07
C ASN A 307 8.90 13.96 -13.61
N PRO A 308 9.59 14.67 -14.49
CA PRO A 308 10.79 15.41 -14.12
C PRO A 308 10.57 16.50 -13.06
N LEU A 309 9.32 16.95 -12.87
CA LEU A 309 8.94 17.95 -11.86
C LEU A 309 8.60 17.33 -10.50
N GLN A 310 8.38 16.01 -10.42
CA GLN A 310 8.13 15.26 -9.19
C GLN A 310 9.40 14.53 -8.75
N ARG A 311 9.38 13.96 -7.55
CA ARG A 311 10.49 13.19 -7.00
C ARG A 311 9.94 12.09 -6.11
N SER A 312 10.52 10.91 -6.22
CA SER A 312 10.25 9.85 -5.25
C SER A 312 10.93 10.15 -3.92
N TRP A 313 10.19 10.00 -2.84
CA TRP A 313 10.64 10.20 -1.46
C TRP A 313 10.40 8.94 -0.62
N VAL A 314 11.23 8.75 0.37
CA VAL A 314 10.93 7.90 1.53
C VAL A 314 10.78 8.79 2.75
N SER A 315 9.61 8.77 3.38
CA SER A 315 9.36 9.47 4.64
C SER A 315 9.21 8.48 5.79
N LEU A 316 9.79 8.85 6.93
CA LEU A 316 9.79 8.05 8.16
C LEU A 316 8.97 8.79 9.21
N LEU A 317 7.90 8.16 9.68
CA LEU A 317 7.06 8.69 10.74
C LEU A 317 7.11 7.77 11.96
N ALA A 318 6.98 8.35 13.15
CA ALA A 318 6.79 7.58 14.37
C ALA A 318 5.53 8.05 15.11
N PRO A 319 4.84 7.16 15.84
CA PRO A 319 3.79 7.58 16.74
C PRO A 319 4.35 8.56 17.77
N ARG A 320 3.72 9.72 17.92
CA ARG A 320 4.15 10.69 18.93
C ARG A 320 3.82 10.17 20.33
N LEU A 321 4.81 10.12 21.19
CA LEU A 321 4.59 9.83 22.60
C LEU A 321 4.06 11.11 23.25
N GLY A 322 2.78 11.18 23.54
CA GLY A 322 2.15 12.34 24.20
C GLY A 322 1.91 12.08 25.68
N SER A 323 2.29 13.02 26.54
CA SER A 323 1.73 13.14 27.88
C SER A 323 0.23 13.45 27.73
N GLY A 324 -0.65 12.50 28.06
CA GLY A 324 -2.09 12.70 28.03
C GLY A 324 -2.88 11.88 27.03
N CYS A 325 -2.22 11.11 26.16
CA CYS A 325 -2.93 10.03 25.47
C CYS A 325 -3.14 8.89 26.45
N PRO A 326 -4.37 8.55 26.86
CA PRO A 326 -4.59 7.27 27.52
C PRO A 326 -3.99 6.21 26.60
N SER A 327 -3.25 5.23 27.16
CA SER A 327 -2.84 4.05 26.40
C SER A 327 -4.10 3.57 25.70
N ALA A 328 -4.18 3.82 24.39
CA ALA A 328 -5.39 3.56 23.65
C ALA A 328 -5.56 2.04 23.59
N ARG A 329 -6.18 1.49 24.58
CA ARG A 329 -6.97 0.29 24.43
C ARG A 329 -8.14 0.74 23.59
N PHE A 330 -8.03 0.51 22.28
CA PHE A 330 -9.16 0.72 21.39
C PHE A 330 -10.30 -0.16 21.91
N GLN A 331 -11.27 0.45 22.57
CA GLN A 331 -12.56 -0.17 22.79
C GLN A 331 -13.37 0.12 21.53
N PHE A 332 -13.58 -0.91 20.72
CA PHE A 332 -14.51 -0.91 19.62
C PHE A 332 -15.89 -1.33 20.11
#